data_8b9501c82e2bdb746cdc36539e09620d
#
_entry.id   8b9501c82e2bdb746cdc36539e09620d
#
_cell.length_a   1.000
_cell.length_b   1.000
_cell.length_c   1.000
_cell.angle_alpha   90.00
_cell.angle_beta   90.00
_cell.angle_gamma   90.00
#
_symmetry.space_group_name_H-M   'P 1'
#
loop_
_entity.id
_entity.type
_entity.pdbx_description
1 polymer ?
#
loop_
_entity_poly.entity_id
_entity_poly.type
_entity_poly.pdbx_seq_one_letter_code
_entity_poly.pdbx_strand_id
1 'polypeptide(L)'
;MKINGINMKKLLLSFCCVFMLLGAKLAHAQSFNAGLIAGATFCQVDGDHYAGFHQLGFTVGPYVNLPLGDFVSAQMELKYSLLGAHSSHKEVTEYYYNPYSLRLHYVEVPLMLGCNLGMLRVGGRRLDYITLEAGVSLDFRMKATEDVDADYQITTNRWNFFSMTGNAGIHFAFNEHFGLGARFMYSIVPIRFTGNPGWFFNQYYNKVIQFCLTYNINSPLR
;
A
#
# COMPACT_ATOMS: atom_id res chain seq x y z
N MET A 1 -37.59 -18.08 -8.45
CA MET A 1 -38.29 -17.57 -7.25
C MET A 1 -38.30 -16.02 -7.36
N LYS A 2 -39.45 -15.46 -7.75
CA LYS A 2 -39.62 -14.00 -7.90
C LYS A 2 -39.82 -13.41 -6.50
N ILE A 3 -38.81 -12.79 -5.96
CA ILE A 3 -38.95 -11.96 -4.77
C ILE A 3 -39.39 -10.59 -5.25
N ASN A 4 -40.67 -10.31 -4.95
CA ASN A 4 -41.37 -9.02 -5.00
C ASN A 4 -40.62 -7.85 -5.67
N GLY A 5 -41.07 -7.52 -6.89
CA GLY A 5 -41.26 -6.18 -7.50
C GLY A 5 -40.19 -5.08 -7.36
N ILE A 6 -39.15 -5.23 -6.62
CA ILE A 6 -38.09 -4.22 -6.46
C ILE A 6 -36.99 -4.51 -7.47
N ASN A 7 -36.96 -3.65 -8.48
CA ASN A 7 -35.94 -3.72 -9.53
C ASN A 7 -34.56 -3.46 -8.90
N MET A 8 -33.70 -4.49 -8.86
CA MET A 8 -32.37 -4.43 -8.20
C MET A 8 -31.54 -3.23 -8.67
N LYS A 9 -31.72 -2.78 -9.93
CA LYS A 9 -31.10 -1.56 -10.46
C LYS A 9 -31.62 -0.30 -9.77
N LYS A 10 -32.91 -0.25 -9.43
CA LYS A 10 -33.50 0.89 -8.70
C LYS A 10 -33.05 0.91 -7.24
N LEU A 11 -32.91 -0.27 -6.62
CA LEU A 11 -32.39 -0.40 -5.27
C LEU A 11 -30.92 0.04 -5.20
N LEU A 12 -30.09 -0.40 -6.15
CA LEU A 12 -28.68 0.01 -6.25
C LEU A 12 -28.54 1.52 -6.49
N LEU A 13 -29.37 2.07 -7.39
CA LEU A 13 -29.39 3.50 -7.68
C LEU A 13 -29.83 4.32 -6.45
N SER A 14 -30.83 3.86 -5.73
CA SER A 14 -31.31 4.49 -4.49
C SER A 14 -30.24 4.44 -3.39
N PHE A 15 -29.52 3.31 -3.25
CA PHE A 15 -28.42 3.17 -2.31
C PHE A 15 -27.25 4.10 -2.65
N CYS A 16 -26.89 4.21 -3.94
CA CYS A 16 -25.87 5.18 -4.40
C CYS A 16 -26.30 6.63 -4.15
N CYS A 17 -27.57 6.98 -4.42
CA CYS A 17 -28.08 8.33 -4.14
C CYS A 17 -28.09 8.67 -2.64
N VAL A 18 -28.49 7.72 -1.78
CA VAL A 18 -28.45 7.91 -0.32
C VAL A 18 -27.00 8.04 0.17
N PHE A 19 -26.07 7.27 -0.38
CA PHE A 19 -24.65 7.36 -0.04
C PHE A 19 -24.03 8.68 -0.49
N MET A 20 -24.39 9.18 -1.69
CA MET A 20 -24.00 10.51 -2.17
C MET A 20 -24.59 11.64 -1.32
N LEU A 21 -25.84 11.53 -0.89
CA LEU A 21 -26.50 12.55 -0.05
C LEU A 21 -25.96 12.55 1.39
N LEU A 22 -25.58 11.39 1.94
CA LEU A 22 -24.87 11.28 3.22
C LEU A 22 -23.45 11.86 3.13
N GLY A 23 -22.75 11.62 2.03
CA GLY A 23 -21.44 12.21 1.75
C GLY A 23 -21.46 13.73 1.62
N ALA A 24 -22.51 14.29 1.02
CA ALA A 24 -22.67 15.74 0.85
C ALA A 24 -22.88 16.50 2.18
N LYS A 25 -23.44 15.87 3.20
CA LYS A 25 -23.59 16.49 4.54
C LYS A 25 -22.29 16.51 5.35
N LEU A 26 -21.33 15.62 5.04
CA LEU A 26 -19.99 15.61 5.63
C LEU A 26 -19.05 16.64 4.98
N ALA A 27 -19.44 17.22 3.85
CA ALA A 27 -18.66 18.20 3.10
C ALA A 27 -18.72 19.64 3.67
N HIS A 28 -19.23 19.85 4.87
CA HIS A 28 -19.15 21.14 5.54
C HIS A 28 -17.69 21.45 5.92
N ALA A 29 -17.00 22.17 5.02
CA ALA A 29 -15.74 22.90 5.27
C ALA A 29 -14.59 22.07 5.89
N GLN A 30 -14.50 20.77 5.63
CA GLN A 30 -13.28 20.03 5.94
C GLN A 30 -12.23 20.37 4.89
N SER A 31 -11.15 21.00 5.33
CA SER A 31 -10.01 21.27 4.45
C SER A 31 -9.29 19.95 4.13
N PHE A 32 -9.45 19.49 2.91
CA PHE A 32 -8.62 18.39 2.40
C PHE A 32 -7.18 18.88 2.21
N ASN A 33 -6.25 18.12 2.74
CA ASN A 33 -4.84 18.31 2.45
C ASN A 33 -4.47 17.41 1.27
N ALA A 34 -3.88 17.96 0.24
CA ALA A 34 -3.41 17.20 -0.91
C ALA A 34 -1.90 17.29 -1.02
N GLY A 35 -1.26 16.22 -1.46
CA GLY A 35 0.17 16.17 -1.57
C GLY A 35 0.67 15.08 -2.51
N LEU A 36 1.99 14.97 -2.54
CA LEU A 36 2.72 13.97 -3.29
C LEU A 36 3.53 13.10 -2.33
N ILE A 37 3.61 11.82 -2.64
CA ILE A 37 4.43 10.85 -1.94
C ILE A 37 5.40 10.20 -2.92
N ALA A 38 6.66 10.10 -2.55
CA ALA A 38 7.68 9.39 -3.31
C ALA A 38 8.62 8.66 -2.35
N GLY A 39 9.07 7.46 -2.71
CA GLY A 39 9.91 6.70 -1.79
C GLY A 39 10.59 5.50 -2.41
N ALA A 40 11.48 4.89 -1.61
CA ALA A 40 12.13 3.64 -1.90
C ALA A 40 11.40 2.49 -1.20
N THR A 41 11.34 1.36 -1.88
CA THR A 41 10.77 0.11 -1.36
C THR A 41 11.84 -0.98 -1.34
N PHE A 42 11.94 -1.68 -0.23
CA PHE A 42 12.77 -2.87 -0.04
C PHE A 42 11.81 -4.05 0.04
N CYS A 43 11.90 -4.94 -0.94
CA CYS A 43 10.88 -5.94 -1.18
C CYS A 43 11.43 -7.35 -1.02
N GLN A 44 10.56 -8.22 -0.54
CA GLN A 44 10.72 -9.66 -0.48
C GLN A 44 9.38 -10.30 -0.86
N VAL A 45 9.41 -11.48 -1.43
CA VAL A 45 8.22 -12.31 -1.63
C VAL A 45 8.33 -13.53 -0.72
N ASP A 46 7.39 -13.64 0.23
CA ASP A 46 7.29 -14.84 1.06
C ASP A 46 6.65 -15.96 0.25
N GLY A 47 7.20 -17.18 0.36
CA GLY A 47 6.74 -18.37 -0.36
C GLY A 47 7.62 -18.73 -1.58
N ASP A 48 8.56 -17.89 -1.96
CA ASP A 48 9.65 -18.27 -2.84
C ASP A 48 10.81 -18.93 -2.04
N HIS A 49 11.85 -19.36 -2.73
CA HIS A 49 13.02 -19.99 -2.10
C HIS A 49 14.09 -18.97 -1.67
N TYR A 50 13.85 -17.68 -1.90
CA TYR A 50 14.82 -16.61 -1.69
C TYR A 50 14.43 -15.79 -0.47
N ALA A 51 15.39 -15.52 0.40
CA ALA A 51 15.17 -14.79 1.64
C ALA A 51 15.82 -13.39 1.62
N GLY A 52 15.15 -12.42 2.24
CA GLY A 52 15.69 -11.08 2.44
C GLY A 52 15.14 -10.02 1.48
N PHE A 53 15.27 -8.77 1.90
CA PHE A 53 14.77 -7.59 1.18
C PHE A 53 15.76 -7.11 0.11
N HIS A 54 16.12 -7.97 -0.83
CA HIS A 54 17.16 -7.70 -1.84
C HIS A 54 16.63 -6.97 -3.08
N GLN A 55 15.31 -6.98 -3.30
CA GLN A 55 14.70 -6.21 -4.39
C GLN A 55 14.49 -4.76 -3.95
N LEU A 56 15.27 -3.86 -4.53
CA LEU A 56 15.05 -2.44 -4.43
C LEU A 56 14.03 -1.98 -5.47
N GLY A 57 13.02 -1.26 -5.04
CA GLY A 57 12.02 -0.63 -5.89
C GLY A 57 11.76 0.81 -5.48
N PHE A 58 10.70 1.37 -6.03
CA PHE A 58 10.27 2.73 -5.71
C PHE A 58 8.75 2.84 -5.73
N THR A 59 8.25 3.90 -5.13
CA THR A 59 6.83 4.28 -5.16
C THR A 59 6.69 5.77 -5.39
N VAL A 60 5.65 6.18 -6.11
CA VAL A 60 5.35 7.59 -6.35
C VAL A 60 3.86 7.77 -6.64
N GLY A 61 3.28 8.85 -6.14
CA GLY A 61 1.89 9.18 -6.44
C GLY A 61 1.35 10.37 -5.65
N PRO A 62 0.14 10.82 -5.94
CA PRO A 62 -0.61 11.78 -5.14
C PRO A 62 -1.26 11.11 -3.93
N TYR A 63 -1.54 11.93 -2.92
CA TYR A 63 -2.41 11.57 -1.80
C TYR A 63 -3.35 12.71 -1.44
N VAL A 64 -4.44 12.35 -0.79
CA VAL A 64 -5.34 13.27 -0.10
C VAL A 64 -5.50 12.81 1.34
N ASN A 65 -5.44 13.76 2.26
CA ASN A 65 -5.61 13.54 3.69
C ASN A 65 -6.78 14.36 4.19
N LEU A 66 -7.65 13.73 4.95
CA LEU A 66 -8.83 14.31 5.56
C LEU A 66 -8.66 14.26 7.08
N PRO A 67 -8.46 15.39 7.77
CA PRO A 67 -8.55 15.44 9.23
C PRO A 67 -9.95 15.06 9.69
N LEU A 68 -10.09 14.03 10.53
CA LEU A 68 -11.35 13.57 11.12
C LEU A 68 -11.56 14.16 12.52
N GLY A 69 -10.53 14.75 13.10
CA GLY A 69 -10.51 15.36 14.40
C GLY A 69 -9.11 15.91 14.72
N ASP A 70 -8.88 16.27 15.99
CA ASP A 70 -7.64 16.91 16.43
C ASP A 70 -6.42 15.99 16.29
N PHE A 71 -6.62 14.67 16.38
CA PHE A 71 -5.53 13.68 16.39
C PHE A 71 -5.70 12.56 15.37
N VAL A 72 -6.83 12.49 14.68
CA VAL A 72 -7.13 11.39 13.75
C VAL A 72 -7.35 11.95 12.35
N SER A 73 -6.77 11.29 11.37
CA SER A 73 -6.97 11.60 9.96
C SER A 73 -7.19 10.32 9.13
N ALA A 74 -7.89 10.47 8.02
CA ALA A 74 -7.98 9.45 6.98
C ALA A 74 -7.20 9.92 5.76
N GLN A 75 -6.41 9.04 5.17
CA GLN A 75 -5.61 9.33 3.99
C GLN A 75 -5.90 8.30 2.91
N MET A 76 -6.09 8.79 1.69
CA MET A 76 -6.18 7.95 0.49
C MET A 76 -5.03 8.34 -0.45
N GLU A 77 -4.38 7.33 -0.98
CA GLU A 77 -3.27 7.48 -1.91
C GLU A 77 -3.58 6.80 -3.24
N LEU A 78 -2.98 7.28 -4.30
CA LEU A 78 -2.95 6.58 -5.59
C LEU A 78 -1.48 6.53 -6.02
N LYS A 79 -0.87 5.35 -5.87
CA LYS A 79 0.57 5.18 -6.10
C LYS A 79 0.86 4.21 -7.24
N TYR A 80 1.90 4.51 -7.97
CA TYR A 80 2.61 3.52 -8.76
C TYR A 80 3.77 2.99 -7.93
N SER A 81 3.89 1.65 -7.86
CA SER A 81 4.94 0.99 -7.09
C SER A 81 5.62 -0.11 -7.90
N LEU A 82 6.94 -0.16 -7.80
CA LEU A 82 7.75 -1.27 -8.28
C LEU A 82 8.12 -2.14 -7.07
N LEU A 83 7.61 -3.36 -7.06
CA LEU A 83 7.82 -4.36 -6.02
C LEU A 83 8.46 -5.61 -6.62
N GLY A 84 8.77 -6.63 -5.78
CA GLY A 84 9.23 -7.93 -6.28
C GLY A 84 10.17 -8.65 -5.34
N ALA A 85 11.00 -9.55 -5.92
CA ALA A 85 12.02 -10.32 -5.23
C ALA A 85 13.29 -10.41 -6.08
N HIS A 86 14.43 -10.52 -5.43
CA HIS A 86 15.72 -10.71 -6.08
C HIS A 86 16.58 -11.67 -5.26
N SER A 87 17.22 -12.64 -5.92
CA SER A 87 18.16 -13.56 -5.27
C SER A 87 19.42 -12.82 -4.80
N SER A 88 19.89 -13.13 -3.60
CA SER A 88 21.17 -12.59 -3.13
C SER A 88 22.35 -13.30 -3.80
N HIS A 89 23.49 -12.62 -3.84
CA HIS A 89 24.75 -13.22 -4.33
C HIS A 89 25.12 -14.49 -3.54
N LYS A 90 24.85 -14.51 -2.25
CA LYS A 90 25.08 -15.65 -1.36
C LYS A 90 24.23 -16.86 -1.72
N GLU A 91 22.96 -16.66 -2.03
CA GLU A 91 22.04 -17.73 -2.43
C GLU A 91 22.48 -18.38 -3.74
N VAL A 92 22.96 -17.57 -4.69
CA VAL A 92 23.46 -18.07 -5.99
C VAL A 92 24.81 -18.80 -5.82
N THR A 93 25.74 -18.28 -5.01
CA THR A 93 27.10 -18.83 -4.92
C THR A 93 27.25 -19.95 -3.88
N GLU A 94 26.63 -19.83 -2.71
CA GLU A 94 26.79 -20.79 -1.61
C GLU A 94 25.74 -21.90 -1.63
N TYR A 95 24.49 -21.59 -2.03
CA TYR A 95 23.39 -22.57 -2.06
C TYR A 95 23.10 -23.11 -3.46
N TYR A 96 23.84 -22.67 -4.49
CA TYR A 96 23.68 -23.10 -5.88
C TYR A 96 22.28 -22.90 -6.44
N TYR A 97 21.56 -21.86 -5.99
CA TYR A 97 20.29 -21.48 -6.59
C TYR A 97 20.52 -20.71 -7.89
N ASN A 98 19.58 -20.83 -8.81
CA ASN A 98 19.65 -20.06 -10.05
C ASN A 98 19.42 -18.56 -9.74
N PRO A 99 20.09 -17.65 -10.49
CA PRO A 99 19.79 -16.23 -10.40
C PRO A 99 18.30 -15.98 -10.67
N TYR A 100 17.66 -15.24 -9.79
CA TYR A 100 16.23 -14.95 -9.86
C TYR A 100 15.96 -13.47 -9.65
N SER A 101 15.13 -12.90 -10.52
CA SER A 101 14.63 -11.53 -10.35
C SER A 101 13.16 -11.46 -10.76
N LEU A 102 12.34 -11.00 -9.83
CA LEU A 102 10.92 -10.74 -10.04
C LEU A 102 10.67 -9.25 -9.91
N ARG A 103 10.05 -8.65 -10.92
CA ARG A 103 9.61 -7.26 -10.92
C ARG A 103 8.11 -7.20 -11.14
N LEU A 104 7.41 -6.63 -10.17
CA LEU A 104 5.97 -6.46 -10.17
C LEU A 104 5.63 -4.98 -10.17
N HIS A 105 4.92 -4.54 -11.17
CA HIS A 105 4.46 -3.16 -11.33
C HIS A 105 3.01 -3.08 -10.85
N TYR A 106 2.77 -2.26 -9.83
CA TYR A 106 1.45 -2.07 -9.23
C TYR A 106 0.96 -0.64 -9.37
N VAL A 107 -0.36 -0.51 -9.50
CA VAL A 107 -1.10 0.68 -9.08
C VAL A 107 -1.77 0.32 -7.77
N GLU A 108 -1.44 1.05 -6.72
CA GLU A 108 -1.91 0.83 -5.35
C GLU A 108 -2.86 1.95 -4.94
N VAL A 109 -3.92 1.59 -4.23
CA VAL A 109 -4.87 2.51 -3.62
C VAL A 109 -4.91 2.26 -2.11
N PRO A 110 -3.92 2.79 -1.35
CA PRO A 110 -3.94 2.71 0.11
C PRO A 110 -5.02 3.59 0.71
N LEU A 111 -5.74 3.02 1.69
CA LEU A 111 -6.66 3.69 2.59
C LEU A 111 -6.08 3.59 4.00
N MET A 112 -5.59 4.70 4.53
CA MET A 112 -4.84 4.77 5.77
C MET A 112 -5.60 5.59 6.81
N LEU A 113 -5.52 5.16 8.06
CA LEU A 113 -5.88 5.96 9.22
C LEU A 113 -4.60 6.39 9.92
N GLY A 114 -4.48 7.69 10.18
CA GLY A 114 -3.40 8.31 10.92
C GLY A 114 -3.85 8.72 12.32
N CYS A 115 -3.03 8.43 13.32
CA CYS A 115 -3.18 8.91 14.68
C CYS A 115 -1.98 9.79 15.06
N ASN A 116 -2.19 11.10 15.13
CA ASN A 116 -1.17 12.05 15.54
C ASN A 116 -0.92 11.97 17.05
N LEU A 117 0.34 11.86 17.46
CA LEU A 117 0.73 11.73 18.86
C LEU A 117 0.77 13.06 19.63
N GLY A 118 0.22 14.14 19.09
CA GLY A 118 0.14 15.46 19.73
C GLY A 118 -0.62 15.49 21.09
N MET A 119 -1.38 14.42 21.39
CA MET A 119 -1.97 14.20 22.71
C MET A 119 -0.92 13.86 23.78
N LEU A 120 0.24 13.34 23.38
CA LEU A 120 1.32 12.93 24.27
C LEU A 120 2.33 14.06 24.45
N ARG A 121 2.86 14.20 25.66
CA ARG A 121 3.96 15.12 25.99
C ARG A 121 5.12 14.34 26.58
N VAL A 122 6.29 14.51 25.98
CA VAL A 122 7.54 13.90 26.46
C VAL A 122 8.54 15.05 26.70
N GLY A 123 9.07 15.16 27.92
CA GLY A 123 9.98 16.23 28.28
C GLY A 123 9.40 17.64 28.14
N GLY A 124 8.07 17.80 28.31
CA GLY A 124 7.37 19.09 28.18
C GLY A 124 7.05 19.49 26.74
N ARG A 125 7.50 18.74 25.72
CA ARG A 125 7.20 18.98 24.29
C ARG A 125 6.09 18.07 23.82
N ARG A 126 5.18 18.59 22.99
CA ARG A 126 4.15 17.78 22.31
C ARG A 126 4.79 16.99 21.15
N LEU A 127 4.30 15.77 20.93
CA LEU A 127 4.74 14.90 19.84
C LEU A 127 3.85 15.06 18.59
N ASP A 128 3.43 16.29 18.27
CA ASP A 128 2.53 16.62 17.17
C ASP A 128 3.15 16.41 15.77
N TYR A 129 4.46 16.26 15.71
CA TYR A 129 5.21 15.93 14.49
C TYR A 129 5.25 14.42 14.18
N ILE A 130 4.70 13.56 15.05
CA ILE A 130 4.67 12.10 14.85
C ILE A 130 3.23 11.63 14.64
N THR A 131 3.02 10.87 13.57
CA THR A 131 1.75 10.21 13.28
C THR A 131 1.98 8.71 13.11
N LEU A 132 1.23 7.89 13.82
CA LEU A 132 1.15 6.44 13.58
C LEU A 132 0.12 6.20 12.49
N GLU A 133 0.43 5.34 11.55
CA GLU A 133 -0.42 5.05 10.40
C GLU A 133 -0.73 3.56 10.33
N ALA A 134 -1.98 3.22 10.05
CA ALA A 134 -2.37 1.85 9.73
C ALA A 134 -3.50 1.86 8.70
N GLY A 135 -3.55 0.84 7.85
CA GLY A 135 -4.58 0.76 6.84
C GLY A 135 -4.45 -0.44 5.91
N VAL A 136 -5.21 -0.40 4.85
CA VAL A 136 -5.21 -1.43 3.80
C VAL A 136 -5.01 -0.79 2.44
N SER A 137 -4.36 -1.51 1.54
CA SER A 137 -4.19 -1.11 0.15
C SER A 137 -4.89 -2.10 -0.78
N LEU A 138 -5.51 -1.58 -1.82
CA LEU A 138 -6.00 -2.34 -2.95
C LEU A 138 -4.96 -2.22 -4.06
N ASP A 139 -4.37 -3.34 -4.46
CA ASP A 139 -3.21 -3.37 -5.33
C ASP A 139 -3.56 -4.05 -6.66
N PHE A 140 -3.38 -3.31 -7.74
CA PHE A 140 -3.67 -3.77 -9.10
C PHE A 140 -2.37 -3.94 -9.87
N ARG A 141 -2.05 -5.19 -10.23
CA ARG A 141 -0.84 -5.52 -10.98
C ARG A 141 -0.98 -5.12 -12.44
N MET A 142 -0.12 -4.23 -12.90
CA MET A 142 -0.07 -3.80 -14.31
C MET A 142 0.82 -4.73 -15.14
N LYS A 143 1.98 -5.10 -14.60
CA LYS A 143 2.96 -5.96 -15.30
C LYS A 143 3.70 -6.84 -14.30
N ALA A 144 4.05 -8.06 -14.71
CA ALA A 144 4.99 -8.93 -14.02
C ALA A 144 6.10 -9.35 -15.01
N THR A 145 7.33 -9.23 -14.60
CA THR A 145 8.50 -9.72 -15.32
C THR A 145 9.27 -10.63 -14.38
N GLU A 146 9.50 -11.85 -14.80
CA GLU A 146 10.20 -12.88 -14.03
C GLU A 146 11.40 -13.33 -14.86
N ASP A 147 12.60 -13.13 -14.34
CA ASP A 147 13.86 -13.51 -14.96
C ASP A 147 14.39 -14.72 -14.19
N VAL A 148 14.41 -15.87 -14.85
CA VAL A 148 14.96 -17.14 -14.35
C VAL A 148 16.11 -17.52 -15.28
N ASP A 149 17.34 -17.47 -14.80
CA ASP A 149 18.58 -17.47 -15.60
C ASP A 149 18.83 -16.17 -16.38
N ALA A 150 20.09 -15.77 -16.46
CA ALA A 150 20.54 -14.49 -17.01
C ALA A 150 20.08 -14.18 -18.44
N ASP A 151 19.58 -15.18 -19.18
CA ASP A 151 19.23 -15.09 -20.60
C ASP A 151 17.74 -15.27 -20.90
N TYR A 152 16.87 -15.53 -19.91
CA TYR A 152 15.47 -15.85 -20.19
C TYR A 152 14.47 -15.01 -19.39
N GLN A 153 13.93 -13.97 -20.03
CA GLN A 153 12.84 -13.15 -19.46
C GLN A 153 11.48 -13.71 -19.84
N ILE A 154 10.68 -14.04 -18.84
CA ILE A 154 9.29 -14.44 -19.05
C ILE A 154 8.36 -13.33 -18.55
N THR A 155 7.62 -12.70 -19.47
CA THR A 155 6.43 -11.95 -19.06
C THR A 155 5.31 -12.94 -18.80
N THR A 156 4.92 -13.11 -17.53
CA THR A 156 4.01 -14.19 -17.15
C THR A 156 2.70 -13.67 -16.57
N ASN A 157 1.59 -14.29 -16.97
CA ASN A 157 0.27 -14.07 -16.38
C ASN A 157 -0.02 -14.97 -15.16
N ARG A 158 1.01 -15.62 -14.61
CA ARG A 158 0.88 -16.51 -13.43
C ARG A 158 0.61 -15.76 -12.12
N TRP A 159 0.80 -14.44 -12.10
CA TRP A 159 0.60 -13.57 -10.95
C TRP A 159 -0.81 -12.99 -10.96
N ASN A 160 -1.44 -12.90 -9.80
CA ASN A 160 -2.79 -12.37 -9.68
C ASN A 160 -2.84 -10.90 -10.09
N PHE A 161 -3.91 -10.51 -10.77
CA PHE A 161 -4.16 -9.11 -11.16
C PHE A 161 -4.44 -8.24 -9.94
N PHE A 162 -5.15 -8.78 -8.95
CA PHE A 162 -5.58 -8.08 -7.74
C PHE A 162 -4.94 -8.70 -6.50
N SER A 163 -4.50 -7.86 -5.60
CA SER A 163 -4.04 -8.20 -4.26
C SER A 163 -4.57 -7.17 -3.27
N MET A 164 -4.50 -7.50 -1.99
CA MET A 164 -4.79 -6.60 -0.89
C MET A 164 -3.67 -6.67 0.13
N THR A 165 -3.19 -5.51 0.58
CA THR A 165 -2.03 -5.40 1.47
C THR A 165 -2.41 -4.65 2.73
N GLY A 166 -2.03 -5.21 3.89
CA GLY A 166 -2.06 -4.50 5.18
C GLY A 166 -0.84 -3.60 5.31
N ASN A 167 -1.05 -2.40 5.81
CA ASN A 167 -0.02 -1.38 5.98
C ASN A 167 0.01 -0.92 7.44
N ALA A 168 1.21 -0.77 8.00
CA ALA A 168 1.43 -0.12 9.29
C ALA A 168 2.71 0.71 9.23
N GLY A 169 2.71 1.89 9.83
CA GLY A 169 3.85 2.79 9.71
C GLY A 169 3.86 3.93 10.70
N ILE A 170 4.90 4.73 10.55
CA ILE A 170 5.13 5.95 11.30
C ILE A 170 5.52 7.05 10.32
N HIS A 171 4.97 8.23 10.52
CA HIS A 171 5.24 9.42 9.72
C HIS A 171 5.74 10.56 10.63
N PHE A 172 6.80 11.23 10.20
CA PHE A 172 7.42 12.37 10.84
C PHE A 172 7.23 13.62 9.97
N ALA A 173 6.55 14.62 10.46
CA ALA A 173 6.46 15.93 9.84
C ALA A 173 7.67 16.79 10.25
N PHE A 174 8.52 17.16 9.28
CA PHE A 174 9.67 18.05 9.54
C PHE A 174 9.23 19.51 9.58
N ASN A 175 8.31 19.87 8.70
CA ASN A 175 7.74 21.21 8.60
C ASN A 175 6.34 21.11 7.99
N GLU A 176 5.75 22.26 7.65
CA GLU A 176 4.40 22.36 7.10
C GLU A 176 4.20 21.64 5.75
N HIS A 177 5.27 21.43 5.00
CA HIS A 177 5.22 20.83 3.66
C HIS A 177 5.86 19.46 3.56
N PHE A 178 6.93 19.19 4.32
CA PHE A 178 7.72 17.97 4.15
C PHE A 178 7.60 17.04 5.36
N GLY A 179 7.48 15.75 5.05
CA GLY A 179 7.50 14.68 6.03
C GLY A 179 8.23 13.44 5.50
N LEU A 180 8.62 12.58 6.43
CA LEU A 180 9.25 11.28 6.16
C LEU A 180 8.40 10.18 6.79
N GLY A 181 8.04 9.18 6.00
CA GLY A 181 7.32 7.98 6.44
C GLY A 181 8.18 6.73 6.37
N ALA A 182 7.99 5.84 7.32
CA ALA A 182 8.47 4.47 7.26
C ALA A 182 7.27 3.53 7.44
N ARG A 183 7.05 2.60 6.49
CA ARG A 183 5.90 1.69 6.49
C ARG A 183 6.36 0.26 6.29
N PHE A 184 5.73 -0.64 6.99
CA PHE A 184 5.76 -2.07 6.73
C PHE A 184 4.45 -2.47 6.06
N MET A 185 4.56 -3.24 4.99
CA MET A 185 3.45 -3.67 4.16
C MET A 185 3.51 -5.18 3.98
N TYR A 186 2.37 -5.85 4.13
CA TYR A 186 2.26 -7.30 3.95
C TYR A 186 0.98 -7.65 3.21
N SER A 187 1.09 -8.45 2.15
CA SER A 187 -0.08 -8.90 1.39
C SER A 187 -0.97 -9.80 2.25
N ILE A 188 -2.25 -9.46 2.34
CA ILE A 188 -3.30 -10.26 2.99
C ILE A 188 -3.85 -11.29 1.98
N VAL A 189 -4.00 -10.84 0.72
CA VAL A 189 -4.41 -11.69 -0.40
C VAL A 189 -3.16 -12.11 -1.16
N PRO A 190 -3.00 -13.42 -1.45
CA PRO A 190 -1.83 -13.92 -2.18
C PRO A 190 -1.67 -13.26 -3.55
N ILE A 191 -0.43 -12.94 -3.91
CA ILE A 191 -0.08 -12.40 -5.23
C ILE A 191 0.03 -13.49 -6.30
N ARG A 192 0.16 -14.78 -5.87
CA ARG A 192 0.14 -15.95 -6.75
C ARG A 192 -0.38 -17.16 -5.99
N PHE A 193 -1.28 -17.93 -6.65
CA PHE A 193 -1.72 -19.23 -6.18
C PHE A 193 -0.91 -20.33 -6.84
N THR A 194 -0.29 -21.20 -6.06
CA THR A 194 0.27 -22.46 -6.56
C THR A 194 -0.84 -23.51 -6.49
N GLY A 195 -1.16 -24.15 -7.60
CA GLY A 195 -2.33 -24.98 -7.91
C GLY A 195 -2.85 -26.06 -6.95
N ASN A 196 -2.50 -25.99 -5.67
CA ASN A 196 -3.05 -26.82 -4.60
C ASN A 196 -3.82 -25.95 -3.60
N PRO A 197 -5.18 -25.93 -3.67
CA PRO A 197 -5.99 -25.02 -2.85
C PRO A 197 -6.09 -25.37 -1.37
N GLY A 198 -5.34 -26.34 -0.89
CA GLY A 198 -5.51 -26.90 0.46
C GLY A 198 -4.56 -26.38 1.56
N TRP A 199 -3.50 -25.64 1.26
CA TRP A 199 -2.52 -25.24 2.26
C TRP A 199 -2.08 -23.80 2.07
N PHE A 200 -2.22 -22.96 3.09
CA PHE A 200 -1.75 -21.57 3.17
C PHE A 200 -0.24 -21.41 2.92
N PHE A 201 0.52 -22.49 3.01
CA PHE A 201 1.99 -22.49 2.93
C PHE A 201 2.56 -22.53 1.50
N ASN A 202 1.74 -22.70 0.47
CA ASN A 202 2.20 -22.75 -0.94
C ASN A 202 1.75 -21.51 -1.73
N GLN A 203 1.56 -20.37 -1.09
CA GLN A 203 1.12 -19.14 -1.71
C GLN A 203 2.20 -18.06 -1.58
N TYR A 204 2.24 -17.14 -2.54
CA TYR A 204 3.21 -16.06 -2.56
C TYR A 204 2.59 -14.77 -2.00
N TYR A 205 3.32 -14.08 -1.12
CA TYR A 205 2.91 -12.83 -0.50
C TYR A 205 4.00 -11.77 -0.63
N ASN A 206 3.63 -10.55 -0.98
CA ASN A 206 4.54 -9.42 -0.91
C ASN A 206 4.79 -9.00 0.54
N LYS A 207 6.05 -8.75 0.86
CA LYS A 207 6.51 -8.19 2.12
C LYS A 207 7.43 -7.04 1.81
N VAL A 208 7.08 -5.83 2.27
CA VAL A 208 7.74 -4.61 1.83
C VAL A 208 8.03 -3.71 3.02
N ILE A 209 9.24 -3.16 3.06
CA ILE A 209 9.60 -2.02 3.89
C ILE A 209 9.71 -0.81 2.96
N GLN A 210 8.94 0.23 3.24
CA GLN A 210 8.89 1.44 2.44
C GLN A 210 9.38 2.62 3.28
N PHE A 211 10.27 3.43 2.69
CA PHE A 211 10.62 4.76 3.17
C PHE A 211 10.15 5.78 2.16
N CYS A 212 9.35 6.73 2.59
CA CYS A 212 8.74 7.71 1.69
C CYS A 212 8.90 9.14 2.21
N LEU A 213 9.16 10.04 1.28
CA LEU A 213 9.08 11.47 1.46
C LEU A 213 7.69 11.94 1.03
N THR A 214 7.06 12.78 1.83
CA THR A 214 5.78 13.41 1.53
C THR A 214 5.95 14.90 1.35
N TYR A 215 5.24 15.46 0.37
CA TYR A 215 5.14 16.89 0.14
C TYR A 215 3.68 17.32 0.16
N ASN A 216 3.29 18.14 1.11
CA ASN A 216 1.94 18.67 1.25
C ASN A 216 1.81 20.00 0.50
N ILE A 217 0.81 20.09 -0.37
CA ILE A 217 0.60 21.24 -1.28
C ILE A 217 -0.23 22.32 -0.59
N ASN A 218 -1.29 21.96 0.13
CA ASN A 218 -2.38 22.87 0.44
C ASN A 218 -2.48 23.28 1.92
N SER A 219 -1.84 22.59 2.85
CA SER A 219 -1.98 22.89 4.28
C SER A 219 -0.82 22.32 5.09
N PRO A 220 -0.44 22.96 6.20
CA PRO A 220 0.58 22.42 7.09
C PRO A 220 0.21 21.02 7.58
N LEU A 221 1.18 20.12 7.57
CA LEU A 221 1.12 18.83 8.24
C LEU A 221 1.12 19.09 9.75
N ARG A 222 -0.03 19.30 10.35
CA ARG A 222 -0.21 19.42 11.80
C ARG A 222 -0.77 18.16 12.39
#